data_1e9afc163e939b617c5d9c8736ef94cf
#
_entry.id   1e9afc163e939b617c5d9c8736ef94cf
#
_cell.length_a   1.000
_cell.length_b   1.000
_cell.length_c   1.000
_cell.angle_alpha   90.00
_cell.angle_beta   90.00
_cell.angle_gamma   90.00
#
_symmetry.space_group_name_H-M   'P 1'
#
loop_
_entity.id
_entity.type
_entity.pdbx_description
1 polymer ?
#
loop_
_entity_poly.entity_id
_entity_poly.type
_entity_poly.pdbx_seq_one_letter_code
_entity_poly.pdbx_strand_id
1 'polypeptide(L)'
;GSDGFFVAGRKAGIVLVTGSLTATFIGSSVVIGMVGIGYSMGLPGVWWLLVGAIGLVILGLFLAKKVRRVGVYTLPELLEKQYGSNAKLLASLVIVASWIAICAAQILAAGNVLHALISSWDIRALMVICAAVFVIYTVLGGQYSIIRTDFLQLIILVVGLLVTLGLVMNDVGGIRGLKDSLSQGFFSFPVSESFGWYNLVVFLILTGSVYVVGPDIYSRLFCARDERVARNSAFSAALAAIPIAFIVVLIGMGARALFPSISPSDQVFPTIIQQ
;
A
#
# COMPACT_ATOMS: atom_id res chain seq x y z
N GLY A 1 20.61 -13.40 -16.07
CA GLY A 1 19.64 -13.72 -17.13
C GLY A 1 18.28 -13.07 -16.85
N SER A 2 17.41 -13.01 -17.84
CA SER A 2 16.07 -12.37 -17.77
C SER A 2 15.22 -12.86 -16.61
N ASP A 3 15.19 -14.17 -16.34
CA ASP A 3 14.45 -14.75 -15.20
C ASP A 3 14.92 -14.21 -13.84
N GLY A 4 16.22 -14.00 -13.66
CA GLY A 4 16.73 -13.40 -12.42
C GLY A 4 16.28 -11.97 -12.26
N PHE A 5 16.29 -11.19 -13.33
CA PHE A 5 16.00 -9.77 -13.32
C PHE A 5 14.47 -9.49 -13.18
N PHE A 6 13.63 -10.14 -13.98
CA PHE A 6 12.20 -9.82 -14.03
C PHE A 6 11.33 -10.58 -13.03
N VAL A 7 11.70 -11.82 -12.66
CA VAL A 7 10.87 -12.67 -11.79
C VAL A 7 11.65 -13.33 -10.65
N ALA A 8 12.78 -12.75 -10.25
CA ALA A 8 13.63 -13.23 -9.14
C ALA A 8 13.99 -14.73 -9.28
N GLY A 9 14.19 -15.21 -10.52
CA GLY A 9 14.47 -16.61 -10.84
C GLY A 9 13.35 -17.58 -10.42
N ARG A 10 12.16 -17.07 -10.09
CA ARG A 10 10.99 -17.84 -9.62
C ARG A 10 11.31 -18.73 -8.39
N LYS A 11 12.12 -18.21 -7.46
CA LYS A 11 12.59 -18.94 -6.27
C LYS A 11 12.08 -18.35 -4.95
N ALA A 12 11.27 -17.28 -5.01
CA ALA A 12 10.81 -16.60 -3.81
C ALA A 12 9.87 -17.50 -2.98
N GLY A 13 10.20 -17.65 -1.69
CA GLY A 13 9.39 -18.39 -0.71
C GLY A 13 8.22 -17.54 -0.19
N ILE A 14 7.34 -18.18 0.58
CA ILE A 14 6.11 -17.57 1.10
C ILE A 14 6.38 -16.27 1.89
N VAL A 15 7.40 -16.24 2.74
CA VAL A 15 7.72 -15.08 3.59
C VAL A 15 8.09 -13.86 2.74
N LEU A 16 8.97 -14.05 1.74
CA LEU A 16 9.39 -12.96 0.87
C LEU A 16 8.26 -12.47 -0.03
N VAL A 17 7.48 -13.39 -0.62
CA VAL A 17 6.35 -13.00 -1.49
C VAL A 17 5.25 -12.32 -0.67
N THR A 18 4.91 -12.83 0.52
CA THR A 18 3.95 -12.19 1.42
C THR A 18 4.42 -10.80 1.83
N GLY A 19 5.67 -10.67 2.26
CA GLY A 19 6.22 -9.39 2.68
C GLY A 19 6.25 -8.37 1.56
N SER A 20 6.68 -8.76 0.36
CA SER A 20 6.69 -7.89 -0.80
C SER A 20 5.27 -7.52 -1.28
N LEU A 21 4.32 -8.48 -1.29
CA LEU A 21 2.90 -8.17 -1.55
C LEU A 21 2.39 -7.15 -0.54
N THR A 22 2.60 -7.38 0.76
CA THR A 22 2.14 -6.47 1.81
C THR A 22 2.77 -5.09 1.67
N ALA A 23 4.08 -5.00 1.45
CA ALA A 23 4.77 -3.74 1.22
C ALA A 23 4.26 -3.00 -0.03
N THR A 24 3.88 -3.74 -1.07
CA THR A 24 3.41 -3.16 -2.34
C THR A 24 2.12 -2.35 -2.14
N PHE A 25 1.18 -2.81 -1.32
CA PHE A 25 -0.06 -2.07 -1.10
C PHE A 25 -0.04 -1.15 0.13
N ILE A 26 1.04 -1.17 0.93
CA ILE A 26 1.24 -0.27 2.08
C ILE A 26 2.40 0.69 1.76
N GLY A 27 2.29 1.42 0.67
CA GLY A 27 3.26 2.45 0.31
C GLY A 27 3.09 3.74 1.14
N SER A 28 4.08 4.64 1.06
CA SER A 28 4.07 5.92 1.79
C SER A 28 2.82 6.75 1.53
N SER A 29 2.37 6.85 0.28
CA SER A 29 1.15 7.57 -0.08
C SER A 29 -0.10 6.96 0.54
N VAL A 30 -0.16 5.63 0.68
CA VAL A 30 -1.28 4.92 1.33
C VAL A 30 -1.28 5.21 2.83
N VAL A 31 -0.15 5.14 3.51
CA VAL A 31 -0.05 5.43 4.95
C VAL A 31 -0.45 6.88 5.23
N ILE A 32 0.13 7.85 4.51
CA ILE A 32 -0.19 9.27 4.67
C ILE A 32 -1.68 9.53 4.39
N GLY A 33 -2.20 8.99 3.29
CA GLY A 33 -3.60 9.14 2.92
C GLY A 33 -4.55 8.53 3.95
N MET A 34 -4.25 7.32 4.45
CA MET A 34 -5.08 6.65 5.45
C MET A 34 -5.07 7.32 6.82
N VAL A 35 -3.93 7.86 7.25
CA VAL A 35 -3.88 8.68 8.47
C VAL A 35 -4.78 9.90 8.31
N GLY A 36 -4.73 10.58 7.16
CA GLY A 36 -5.63 11.68 6.84
C GLY A 36 -7.12 11.29 6.80
N ILE A 37 -7.44 10.09 6.28
CA ILE A 37 -8.79 9.54 6.28
C ILE A 37 -9.25 9.21 7.70
N GLY A 38 -8.41 8.56 8.50
CA GLY A 38 -8.69 8.29 9.93
C GLY A 38 -8.91 9.57 10.73
N TYR A 39 -8.14 10.62 10.41
CA TYR A 39 -8.29 11.96 10.98
C TYR A 39 -9.64 12.61 10.61
N SER A 40 -10.13 12.42 9.40
CA SER A 40 -11.34 13.09 8.89
C SER A 40 -12.64 12.32 9.17
N MET A 41 -12.64 10.99 9.08
CA MET A 41 -13.86 10.18 9.18
C MET A 41 -13.80 9.01 10.19
N GLY A 42 -12.67 8.80 10.85
CA GLY A 42 -12.51 7.76 11.88
C GLY A 42 -12.43 6.34 11.34
N LEU A 43 -13.03 5.38 12.06
CA LEU A 43 -12.95 3.94 11.79
C LEU A 43 -13.36 3.52 10.38
N PRO A 44 -14.31 4.11 9.68
CA PRO A 44 -14.60 3.76 8.29
C PRO A 44 -13.38 3.88 7.37
N GLY A 45 -12.37 4.67 7.72
CA GLY A 45 -11.11 4.77 6.99
C GLY A 45 -10.35 3.44 6.83
N VAL A 46 -10.59 2.44 7.69
CA VAL A 46 -9.97 1.11 7.57
C VAL A 46 -10.32 0.40 6.25
N TRP A 47 -11.46 0.77 5.66
CA TRP A 47 -11.89 0.17 4.40
C TRP A 47 -10.92 0.40 3.25
N TRP A 48 -10.05 1.41 3.32
CA TRP A 48 -9.00 1.59 2.32
C TRP A 48 -8.13 0.35 2.11
N LEU A 49 -7.69 -0.29 3.18
CA LEU A 49 -6.92 -1.54 3.10
C LEU A 49 -7.80 -2.79 3.15
N LEU A 50 -8.94 -2.77 3.84
CA LEU A 50 -9.80 -3.94 3.95
C LEU A 50 -10.40 -4.36 2.60
N VAL A 51 -10.76 -3.42 1.73
CA VAL A 51 -11.21 -3.76 0.37
C VAL A 51 -10.08 -4.38 -0.45
N GLY A 52 -8.84 -3.93 -0.23
CA GLY A 52 -7.65 -4.56 -0.81
C GLY A 52 -7.42 -5.97 -0.28
N ALA A 53 -7.59 -6.19 1.02
CA ALA A 53 -7.51 -7.52 1.63
C ALA A 53 -8.56 -8.47 1.03
N ILE A 54 -9.79 -8.01 0.84
CA ILE A 54 -10.85 -8.78 0.15
C ILE A 54 -10.41 -9.09 -1.30
N GLY A 55 -9.87 -8.12 -2.02
CA GLY A 55 -9.32 -8.32 -3.37
C GLY A 55 -8.23 -9.39 -3.42
N LEU A 56 -7.29 -9.37 -2.46
CA LEU A 56 -6.24 -10.40 -2.34
C LEU A 56 -6.80 -11.78 -1.99
N VAL A 57 -7.87 -11.86 -1.19
CA VAL A 57 -8.57 -13.14 -0.92
C VAL A 57 -9.19 -13.67 -2.21
N ILE A 58 -9.88 -12.84 -2.98
CA ILE A 58 -10.46 -13.22 -4.28
C ILE A 58 -9.35 -13.69 -5.24
N LEU A 59 -8.26 -12.92 -5.34
CA LEU A 59 -7.08 -13.30 -6.11
C LEU A 59 -6.53 -14.67 -5.68
N GLY A 60 -6.35 -14.89 -4.38
CA GLY A 60 -5.85 -16.16 -3.82
C GLY A 60 -6.76 -17.35 -4.13
N LEU A 61 -8.07 -17.15 -4.07
CA LEU A 61 -9.07 -18.22 -4.34
C LEU A 61 -9.10 -18.61 -5.82
N PHE A 62 -9.14 -17.63 -6.72
CA PHE A 62 -9.51 -17.87 -8.12
C PHE A 62 -8.37 -17.75 -9.11
N LEU A 63 -7.40 -16.85 -8.86
CA LEU A 63 -6.45 -16.42 -9.90
C LEU A 63 -4.99 -16.74 -9.58
N ALA A 64 -4.52 -16.64 -8.34
CA ALA A 64 -3.11 -16.70 -7.98
C ALA A 64 -2.38 -17.95 -8.52
N LYS A 65 -3.00 -19.13 -8.42
CA LYS A 65 -2.44 -20.35 -8.99
C LYS A 65 -2.37 -20.32 -10.51
N LYS A 66 -3.45 -19.86 -11.16
CA LYS A 66 -3.52 -19.78 -12.64
C LYS A 66 -2.48 -18.80 -13.17
N VAL A 67 -2.41 -17.61 -12.57
CA VAL A 67 -1.46 -16.56 -12.92
C VAL A 67 -0.01 -17.08 -12.81
N ARG A 68 0.32 -17.76 -11.71
CA ARG A 68 1.66 -18.32 -11.54
C ARG A 68 1.99 -19.43 -12.54
N ARG A 69 1.00 -20.26 -12.89
CA ARG A 69 1.15 -21.39 -13.83
C ARG A 69 1.46 -20.95 -15.25
N VAL A 70 0.93 -19.81 -15.70
CA VAL A 70 1.10 -19.32 -17.09
C VAL A 70 2.58 -19.05 -17.45
N GLY A 71 3.43 -18.74 -16.46
CA GLY A 71 4.86 -18.65 -16.64
C GLY A 71 5.34 -17.44 -17.45
N VAL A 72 4.56 -16.35 -17.51
CA VAL A 72 4.92 -15.07 -18.14
C VAL A 72 5.70 -14.17 -17.19
N TYR A 73 6.22 -13.06 -17.70
CA TYR A 73 6.95 -12.04 -16.93
C TYR A 73 6.08 -10.86 -16.52
N THR A 74 5.06 -10.55 -17.32
CA THR A 74 4.24 -9.34 -17.14
C THR A 74 2.75 -9.62 -17.35
N LEU A 75 1.90 -8.76 -16.79
CA LEU A 75 0.46 -8.81 -17.03
C LEU A 75 0.08 -8.62 -18.52
N PRO A 76 0.69 -7.69 -19.27
CA PRO A 76 0.45 -7.60 -20.72
C PRO A 76 0.75 -8.88 -21.48
N GLU A 77 1.80 -9.63 -21.13
CA GLU A 77 2.07 -10.94 -21.76
C GLU A 77 1.01 -11.99 -21.43
N LEU A 78 0.43 -11.93 -20.22
CA LEU A 78 -0.69 -12.79 -19.85
C LEU A 78 -1.90 -12.52 -20.75
N LEU A 79 -2.20 -11.23 -21.00
CA LEU A 79 -3.29 -10.82 -21.88
C LEU A 79 -3.02 -11.17 -23.35
N GLU A 80 -1.78 -11.06 -23.80
CA GLU A 80 -1.36 -11.45 -25.15
C GLU A 80 -1.69 -12.92 -25.45
N LYS A 81 -1.38 -13.81 -24.49
CA LYS A 81 -1.66 -15.25 -24.66
C LYS A 81 -3.14 -15.57 -24.83
N GLN A 82 -4.03 -14.72 -24.31
CA GLN A 82 -5.47 -14.98 -24.34
C GLN A 82 -6.21 -14.15 -25.40
N TYR A 83 -5.76 -12.93 -25.67
CA TYR A 83 -6.48 -11.94 -26.48
C TYR A 83 -5.64 -11.39 -27.64
N GLY A 84 -4.37 -11.83 -27.80
CA GLY A 84 -3.48 -11.43 -28.89
C GLY A 84 -2.73 -10.13 -28.66
N SER A 85 -1.86 -9.77 -29.62
CA SER A 85 -0.90 -8.66 -29.53
C SER A 85 -1.54 -7.28 -29.32
N ASN A 86 -2.71 -7.03 -29.87
CA ASN A 86 -3.40 -5.75 -29.70
C ASN A 86 -3.78 -5.51 -28.23
N ALA A 87 -4.23 -6.57 -27.53
CA ALA A 87 -4.52 -6.51 -26.09
C ALA A 87 -3.26 -6.23 -25.27
N LYS A 88 -2.14 -6.85 -25.61
CA LYS A 88 -0.83 -6.55 -25.00
C LYS A 88 -0.45 -5.09 -25.14
N LEU A 89 -0.53 -4.56 -26.37
CA LEU A 89 -0.15 -3.18 -26.66
C LEU A 89 -1.01 -2.20 -25.85
N LEU A 90 -2.35 -2.36 -25.91
CA LEU A 90 -3.28 -1.51 -25.17
C LEU A 90 -3.03 -1.58 -23.66
N ALA A 91 -2.92 -2.78 -23.11
CA ALA A 91 -2.62 -2.97 -21.68
C ALA A 91 -1.29 -2.33 -21.28
N SER A 92 -0.25 -2.47 -22.10
CA SER A 92 1.05 -1.86 -21.84
C SER A 92 0.97 -0.34 -21.79
N LEU A 93 0.27 0.28 -22.74
CA LEU A 93 0.11 1.74 -22.79
C LEU A 93 -0.66 2.26 -21.56
N VAL A 94 -1.76 1.61 -21.19
CA VAL A 94 -2.56 1.99 -20.02
C VAL A 94 -1.75 1.83 -18.73
N ILE A 95 -1.03 0.70 -18.56
CA ILE A 95 -0.19 0.44 -17.38
C ILE A 95 0.91 1.49 -17.29
N VAL A 96 1.64 1.78 -18.36
CA VAL A 96 2.72 2.78 -18.35
C VAL A 96 2.19 4.16 -17.97
N ALA A 97 1.09 4.60 -18.58
CA ALA A 97 0.48 5.89 -18.26
C ALA A 97 0.05 5.99 -16.78
N SER A 98 -0.60 4.94 -16.26
CA SER A 98 -1.03 4.88 -14.85
C SER A 98 0.16 4.88 -13.88
N TRP A 99 1.21 4.11 -14.18
CA TRP A 99 2.38 4.02 -13.32
C TRP A 99 3.24 5.28 -13.28
N ILE A 100 3.27 6.07 -14.35
CA ILE A 100 3.90 7.40 -14.33
C ILE A 100 3.23 8.27 -13.24
N ALA A 101 1.89 8.30 -13.19
CA ALA A 101 1.15 9.07 -12.19
C ALA A 101 1.38 8.53 -10.76
N ILE A 102 1.38 7.19 -10.58
CA ILE A 102 1.63 6.56 -9.28
C ILE A 102 3.06 6.85 -8.79
N CYS A 103 4.07 6.71 -9.64
CA CYS A 103 5.46 7.03 -9.30
C CYS A 103 5.61 8.53 -8.92
N ALA A 104 4.97 9.42 -9.66
CA ALA A 104 4.99 10.85 -9.34
C ALA A 104 4.39 11.12 -7.94
N ALA A 105 3.26 10.49 -7.61
CA ALA A 105 2.64 10.61 -6.28
C ALA A 105 3.55 10.08 -5.15
N GLN A 106 4.25 8.97 -5.37
CA GLN A 106 5.20 8.42 -4.37
C GLN A 106 6.42 9.32 -4.17
N ILE A 107 6.97 9.89 -5.25
CA ILE A 107 8.09 10.82 -5.18
C ILE A 107 7.68 12.10 -4.45
N LEU A 108 6.49 12.62 -4.73
CA LEU A 108 5.92 13.78 -4.05
C LEU A 108 5.74 13.52 -2.55
N ALA A 109 5.17 12.38 -2.18
CA ALA A 109 4.99 11.98 -0.79
C ALA A 109 6.33 11.86 -0.05
N ALA A 110 7.32 11.21 -0.66
CA ALA A 110 8.66 11.07 -0.08
C ALA A 110 9.36 12.43 0.06
N GLY A 111 9.24 13.31 -0.94
CA GLY A 111 9.79 14.67 -0.91
C GLY A 111 9.18 15.50 0.21
N ASN A 112 7.86 15.43 0.41
CA ASN A 112 7.17 16.14 1.50
C ASN A 112 7.65 15.66 2.88
N VAL A 113 7.78 14.35 3.09
CA VAL A 113 8.29 13.80 4.36
C VAL A 113 9.73 14.24 4.61
N LEU A 114 10.61 14.18 3.62
CA LEU A 114 11.99 14.64 3.77
C LEU A 114 12.07 16.14 4.02
N HIS A 115 11.26 16.94 3.35
CA HIS A 115 11.22 18.39 3.57
C HIS A 115 10.70 18.73 4.98
N ALA A 116 9.79 17.97 5.53
CA ALA A 116 9.34 18.10 6.92
C ALA A 116 10.48 17.86 7.94
N LEU A 117 11.41 16.94 7.61
CA LEU A 117 12.58 16.65 8.45
C LEU A 117 13.77 17.58 8.20
N ILE A 118 13.96 18.02 6.95
CA ILE A 118 15.11 18.84 6.50
C ILE A 118 14.57 20.09 5.79
N SER A 119 13.94 20.96 6.54
CA SER A 119 13.28 22.17 6.02
C SER A 119 14.21 23.18 5.33
N SER A 120 15.53 23.07 5.57
CA SER A 120 16.55 23.94 4.95
C SER A 120 16.81 23.63 3.46
N TRP A 121 16.36 22.49 2.94
CA TRP A 121 16.57 22.08 1.56
C TRP A 121 15.35 22.36 0.70
N ASP A 122 15.60 22.71 -0.57
CA ASP A 122 14.51 22.86 -1.53
C ASP A 122 13.79 21.53 -1.78
N ILE A 123 12.46 21.57 -1.72
CA ILE A 123 11.62 20.36 -1.86
C ILE A 123 11.83 19.66 -3.21
N ARG A 124 12.11 20.42 -4.29
CA ARG A 124 12.37 19.86 -5.61
C ARG A 124 13.67 19.08 -5.65
N ALA A 125 14.71 19.60 -4.97
CA ALA A 125 15.99 18.92 -4.83
C ALA A 125 15.80 17.57 -4.08
N LEU A 126 15.03 17.57 -3.00
CA LEU A 126 14.71 16.35 -2.25
C LEU A 126 13.92 15.33 -3.09
N MET A 127 12.95 15.78 -3.89
CA MET A 127 12.22 14.93 -4.82
C MET A 127 13.14 14.30 -5.88
N VAL A 128 14.08 15.07 -6.44
CA VAL A 128 15.05 14.58 -7.42
C VAL A 128 15.98 13.53 -6.79
N ILE A 129 16.44 13.75 -5.57
CA ILE A 129 17.26 12.79 -4.83
C ILE A 129 16.48 11.48 -4.61
N CYS A 130 15.24 11.57 -4.13
CA CYS A 130 14.38 10.39 -3.94
C CYS A 130 14.19 9.62 -5.25
N ALA A 131 13.88 10.32 -6.34
CA ALA A 131 13.71 9.70 -7.65
C ALA A 131 15.00 9.04 -8.14
N ALA A 132 16.16 9.69 -7.99
CA ALA A 132 17.43 9.14 -8.38
C ALA A 132 17.79 7.86 -7.61
N VAL A 133 17.63 7.86 -6.28
CA VAL A 133 17.86 6.69 -5.43
C VAL A 133 16.94 5.54 -5.85
N PHE A 134 15.64 5.83 -6.02
CA PHE A 134 14.64 4.86 -6.45
C PHE A 134 14.99 4.21 -7.80
N VAL A 135 15.35 5.03 -8.81
CA VAL A 135 15.72 4.54 -10.14
C VAL A 135 17.00 3.71 -10.10
N ILE A 136 18.03 4.19 -9.41
CA ILE A 136 19.34 3.53 -9.33
C ILE A 136 19.18 2.12 -8.72
N TYR A 137 18.55 1.98 -7.55
CA TYR A 137 18.46 0.66 -6.92
C TYR A 137 17.55 -0.30 -7.70
N THR A 138 16.52 0.22 -8.38
CA THR A 138 15.58 -0.60 -9.17
C THR A 138 16.27 -1.14 -10.44
N VAL A 139 17.00 -0.27 -11.14
CA VAL A 139 17.72 -0.65 -12.37
C VAL A 139 18.87 -1.63 -12.09
N LEU A 140 19.62 -1.40 -11.01
CA LEU A 140 20.75 -2.27 -10.64
C LEU A 140 20.30 -3.60 -10.04
N GLY A 141 19.21 -3.62 -9.26
CA GLY A 141 18.83 -4.77 -8.45
C GLY A 141 17.84 -5.73 -9.09
N GLY A 142 17.02 -5.25 -10.01
CA GLY A 142 15.90 -6.02 -10.58
C GLY A 142 14.92 -6.52 -9.52
N GLN A 143 14.03 -7.43 -9.91
CA GLN A 143 12.94 -7.94 -9.05
C GLN A 143 13.44 -8.73 -7.82
N TYR A 144 14.61 -9.36 -7.92
CA TYR A 144 15.20 -10.10 -6.79
C TYR A 144 15.58 -9.18 -5.62
N SER A 145 16.18 -8.04 -5.92
CA SER A 145 16.50 -7.01 -4.93
C SER A 145 15.22 -6.39 -4.37
N ILE A 146 14.27 -6.06 -5.25
CA ILE A 146 13.01 -5.41 -4.87
C ILE A 146 12.28 -6.25 -3.81
N ILE A 147 12.07 -7.56 -4.03
CA ILE A 147 11.35 -8.41 -3.08
C ILE A 147 12.01 -8.43 -1.69
N ARG A 148 13.35 -8.37 -1.63
CA ARG A 148 14.08 -8.36 -0.35
C ARG A 148 14.01 -7.01 0.34
N THR A 149 14.17 -5.93 -0.43
CA THR A 149 14.04 -4.58 0.12
C THR A 149 12.61 -4.29 0.56
N ASP A 150 11.60 -4.73 -0.20
CA ASP A 150 10.20 -4.63 0.18
C ASP A 150 9.94 -5.29 1.55
N PHE A 151 10.48 -6.49 1.76
CA PHE A 151 10.33 -7.20 3.04
C PHE A 151 10.98 -6.45 4.20
N LEU A 152 12.20 -5.92 4.01
CA LEU A 152 12.88 -5.12 5.03
C LEU A 152 12.14 -3.81 5.31
N GLN A 153 11.70 -3.12 4.25
CA GLN A 153 10.92 -1.89 4.35
C GLN A 153 9.59 -2.11 5.09
N LEU A 154 8.92 -3.25 4.85
CA LEU A 154 7.71 -3.61 5.58
C LEU A 154 7.97 -3.74 7.09
N ILE A 155 9.06 -4.39 7.48
CA ILE A 155 9.41 -4.52 8.92
C ILE A 155 9.63 -3.13 9.53
N ILE A 156 10.43 -2.28 8.89
CA ILE A 156 10.71 -0.92 9.37
C ILE A 156 9.42 -0.12 9.47
N LEU A 157 8.56 -0.20 8.45
CA LEU A 157 7.27 0.48 8.42
C LEU A 157 6.35 0.04 9.56
N VAL A 158 6.20 -1.28 9.75
CA VAL A 158 5.32 -1.82 10.81
C VAL A 158 5.85 -1.42 12.19
N VAL A 159 7.16 -1.51 12.42
CA VAL A 159 7.77 -1.06 13.69
C VAL A 159 7.53 0.44 13.90
N GLY A 160 7.76 1.26 12.88
CA GLY A 160 7.50 2.70 12.94
C GLY A 160 6.04 3.02 13.25
N LEU A 161 5.09 2.34 12.59
CA LEU A 161 3.67 2.51 12.85
C LEU A 161 3.27 2.11 14.28
N LEU A 162 3.83 1.01 14.80
CA LEU A 162 3.56 0.58 16.19
C LEU A 162 4.12 1.56 17.22
N VAL A 163 5.32 2.09 16.99
CA VAL A 163 5.90 3.13 17.85
C VAL A 163 5.05 4.38 17.81
N THR A 164 4.70 4.87 16.61
CA THR A 164 3.84 6.05 16.44
C THR A 164 2.48 5.86 17.10
N LEU A 165 1.85 4.68 16.92
CA LEU A 165 0.59 4.37 17.59
C LEU A 165 0.75 4.42 19.12
N GLY A 166 1.83 3.83 19.65
CA GLY A 166 2.10 3.82 21.09
C GLY A 166 2.24 5.23 21.66
N LEU A 167 3.00 6.11 21.01
CA LEU A 167 3.18 7.50 21.40
C LEU A 167 1.84 8.26 21.34
N VAL A 168 1.16 8.23 20.22
CA VAL A 168 -0.14 8.90 20.03
C VAL A 168 -1.18 8.41 21.03
N MET A 169 -1.26 7.10 21.31
CA MET A 169 -2.19 6.57 22.28
C MET A 169 -1.82 6.97 23.72
N ASN A 170 -0.55 7.05 24.05
CA ASN A 170 -0.09 7.56 25.35
C ASN A 170 -0.52 9.01 25.56
N ASP A 171 -0.33 9.87 24.58
CA ASP A 171 -0.60 11.30 24.68
C ASP A 171 -2.12 11.61 24.71
N VAL A 172 -2.91 10.80 24.02
CA VAL A 172 -4.40 10.93 24.04
C VAL A 172 -5.01 10.36 25.32
N GLY A 173 -4.29 9.51 26.07
CA GLY A 173 -4.85 8.76 27.22
C GLY A 173 -5.53 7.45 26.82
N GLY A 174 -5.03 6.81 25.74
CA GLY A 174 -5.52 5.53 25.24
C GLY A 174 -6.91 5.60 24.58
N ILE A 175 -7.58 4.46 24.51
CA ILE A 175 -8.91 4.33 23.89
C ILE A 175 -9.97 5.16 24.66
N ARG A 176 -9.82 5.33 25.96
CA ARG A 176 -10.73 6.17 26.76
C ARG A 176 -10.59 7.63 26.36
N GLY A 177 -9.37 8.17 26.31
CA GLY A 177 -9.14 9.53 25.87
C GLY A 177 -9.60 9.80 24.43
N LEU A 178 -9.45 8.82 23.53
CA LEU A 178 -10.03 8.91 22.17
C LEU A 178 -11.57 9.06 22.21
N LYS A 179 -12.25 8.26 23.03
CA LYS A 179 -13.72 8.30 23.15
C LYS A 179 -14.23 9.60 23.77
N ASP A 180 -13.45 10.17 24.69
CA ASP A 180 -13.80 11.43 25.35
C ASP A 180 -13.53 12.65 24.44
N SER A 181 -12.56 12.56 23.53
CA SER A 181 -12.13 13.65 22.65
C SER A 181 -12.87 13.66 21.29
N LEU A 182 -13.38 12.51 20.83
CA LEU A 182 -13.98 12.38 19.50
C LEU A 182 -15.47 12.06 19.60
N SER A 183 -16.25 12.55 18.61
CA SER A 183 -17.67 12.23 18.51
C SER A 183 -17.89 10.73 18.24
N GLN A 184 -19.04 10.20 18.66
CA GLN A 184 -19.42 8.80 18.47
C GLN A 184 -19.39 8.36 16.99
N GLY A 185 -19.61 9.27 16.04
CA GLY A 185 -19.55 9.00 14.61
C GLY A 185 -18.17 8.50 14.13
N PHE A 186 -17.07 8.89 14.81
CA PHE A 186 -15.74 8.39 14.50
C PHE A 186 -15.54 6.91 14.80
N PHE A 187 -16.34 6.34 15.68
CA PHE A 187 -16.29 4.92 16.07
C PHE A 187 -17.34 4.07 15.35
N SER A 188 -18.13 4.67 14.46
CA SER A 188 -19.11 3.93 13.66
C SER A 188 -18.43 2.98 12.68
N PHE A 189 -18.89 1.73 12.63
CA PHE A 189 -18.38 0.70 11.72
C PHE A 189 -19.53 -0.29 11.41
N PRO A 190 -19.67 -0.78 10.19
CA PRO A 190 -18.78 -0.61 9.01
C PRO A 190 -18.99 0.71 8.24
N VAL A 191 -20.03 1.44 8.50
CA VAL A 191 -20.38 2.70 7.83
C VAL A 191 -20.67 3.80 8.84
N SER A 192 -20.60 5.06 8.39
CA SER A 192 -20.92 6.26 9.18
C SER A 192 -21.74 7.22 8.33
N GLU A 193 -22.12 8.37 8.90
CA GLU A 193 -22.81 9.43 8.15
C GLU A 193 -21.96 9.97 7.00
N SER A 194 -20.64 10.04 7.18
CA SER A 194 -19.69 10.50 6.16
C SER A 194 -19.28 9.41 5.16
N PHE A 195 -19.50 8.12 5.47
CA PHE A 195 -19.12 6.97 4.64
C PHE A 195 -20.25 5.92 4.66
N GLY A 196 -21.22 6.05 3.76
CA GLY A 196 -22.38 5.18 3.67
C GLY A 196 -22.12 3.88 2.90
N TRP A 197 -23.15 3.00 2.87
CA TRP A 197 -23.12 1.73 2.12
C TRP A 197 -22.81 1.89 0.65
N TYR A 198 -23.30 2.94 0.00
CA TYR A 198 -22.97 3.25 -1.39
C TYR A 198 -21.48 3.45 -1.58
N ASN A 199 -20.86 4.26 -0.70
CA ASN A 199 -19.41 4.51 -0.74
C ASN A 199 -18.60 3.21 -0.55
N LEU A 200 -19.03 2.34 0.37
CA LEU A 200 -18.40 1.07 0.61
C LEU A 200 -18.45 0.15 -0.61
N VAL A 201 -19.61 0.03 -1.26
CA VAL A 201 -19.77 -0.80 -2.47
C VAL A 201 -18.92 -0.26 -3.62
N VAL A 202 -18.96 1.05 -3.87
CA VAL A 202 -18.12 1.70 -4.90
C VAL A 202 -16.64 1.45 -4.61
N PHE A 203 -16.24 1.60 -3.37
CA PHE A 203 -14.84 1.40 -2.94
C PHE A 203 -14.39 -0.05 -3.12
N LEU A 204 -15.26 -1.00 -2.80
CA LEU A 204 -15.00 -2.43 -2.96
C LEU A 204 -14.83 -2.80 -4.44
N ILE A 205 -15.64 -2.23 -5.32
CA ILE A 205 -15.54 -2.48 -6.76
C ILE A 205 -14.30 -1.78 -7.35
N LEU A 206 -14.12 -0.48 -7.10
CA LEU A 206 -13.03 0.30 -7.70
C LEU A 206 -11.67 -0.06 -7.11
N THR A 207 -11.51 0.05 -5.81
CA THR A 207 -10.23 -0.17 -5.14
C THR A 207 -9.93 -1.66 -4.98
N GLY A 208 -10.93 -2.46 -4.58
CA GLY A 208 -10.78 -3.90 -4.40
C GLY A 208 -10.36 -4.62 -5.69
N SER A 209 -10.89 -4.22 -6.85
CA SER A 209 -10.51 -4.82 -8.14
C SER A 209 -9.04 -4.59 -8.51
N VAL A 210 -8.45 -3.47 -8.10
CA VAL A 210 -7.01 -3.20 -8.33
C VAL A 210 -6.15 -4.29 -7.71
N TYR A 211 -6.52 -4.79 -6.54
CA TYR A 211 -5.78 -5.86 -5.87
C TYR A 211 -6.04 -7.25 -6.45
N VAL A 212 -7.11 -7.40 -7.22
CA VAL A 212 -7.40 -8.65 -7.95
C VAL A 212 -6.59 -8.76 -9.24
N VAL A 213 -6.42 -7.63 -9.97
CA VAL A 213 -5.83 -7.62 -11.31
C VAL A 213 -4.63 -6.69 -11.47
N GLY A 214 -4.13 -6.10 -10.38
CA GLY A 214 -3.03 -5.14 -10.41
C GLY A 214 -1.73 -5.73 -10.98
N PRO A 215 -1.04 -5.04 -11.90
CA PRO A 215 0.20 -5.50 -12.51
C PRO A 215 1.35 -5.64 -11.49
N ASP A 216 1.36 -4.80 -10.48
CA ASP A 216 2.28 -4.84 -9.34
C ASP A 216 2.07 -6.09 -8.49
N ILE A 217 0.84 -6.43 -8.16
CA ILE A 217 0.50 -7.65 -7.43
C ILE A 217 0.93 -8.89 -8.22
N TYR A 218 0.63 -8.91 -9.53
CA TYR A 218 0.99 -10.03 -10.40
C TYR A 218 2.50 -10.20 -10.53
N SER A 219 3.26 -9.11 -10.60
CA SER A 219 4.72 -9.17 -10.66
C SER A 219 5.33 -9.93 -9.46
N ARG A 220 4.75 -9.78 -8.25
CA ARG A 220 5.17 -10.52 -7.06
C ARG A 220 4.76 -11.99 -7.12
N LEU A 221 3.56 -12.29 -7.63
CA LEU A 221 3.11 -13.67 -7.81
C LEU A 221 3.95 -14.44 -8.82
N PHE A 222 4.43 -13.78 -9.89
CA PHE A 222 5.32 -14.41 -10.87
C PHE A 222 6.68 -14.80 -10.27
N CYS A 223 7.12 -14.16 -9.19
CA CYS A 223 8.35 -14.49 -8.48
C CYS A 223 8.23 -15.70 -7.54
N ALA A 224 7.00 -16.11 -7.18
CA ALA A 224 6.76 -17.23 -6.29
C ALA A 224 7.34 -18.54 -6.84
N ARG A 225 7.96 -19.34 -5.98
CA ARG A 225 8.58 -20.61 -6.40
C ARG A 225 7.58 -21.61 -6.98
N ASP A 226 6.34 -21.61 -6.48
CA ASP A 226 5.27 -22.51 -6.93
C ASP A 226 3.88 -21.87 -6.75
N GLU A 227 2.84 -22.56 -7.26
CA GLU A 227 1.46 -22.12 -7.21
C GLU A 227 0.88 -22.06 -5.78
N ARG A 228 1.36 -22.92 -4.87
CA ARG A 228 0.92 -22.92 -3.47
C ARG A 228 1.47 -21.69 -2.74
N VAL A 229 2.73 -21.36 -3.00
CA VAL A 229 3.34 -20.14 -2.46
C VAL A 229 2.59 -18.92 -2.97
N ALA A 230 2.33 -18.81 -4.27
CA ALA A 230 1.60 -17.68 -4.82
C ALA A 230 0.22 -17.48 -4.16
N ARG A 231 -0.57 -18.56 -4.03
CA ARG A 231 -1.87 -18.52 -3.37
C ARG A 231 -1.79 -18.17 -1.89
N ASN A 232 -0.94 -18.87 -1.16
CA ASN A 232 -0.87 -18.71 0.29
C ASN A 232 -0.30 -17.34 0.66
N SER A 233 0.62 -16.79 -0.15
CA SER A 233 1.12 -15.43 0.05
C SER A 233 0.04 -14.38 -0.14
N ALA A 234 -0.90 -14.56 -1.07
CA ALA A 234 -2.04 -13.64 -1.22
C ALA A 234 -2.92 -13.65 0.04
N PHE A 235 -3.24 -14.83 0.60
CA PHE A 235 -4.00 -14.92 1.86
C PHE A 235 -3.24 -14.34 3.05
N SER A 236 -1.95 -14.64 3.16
CA SER A 236 -1.13 -14.11 4.25
C SER A 236 -1.00 -12.59 4.18
N ALA A 237 -0.87 -12.02 2.98
CA ALA A 237 -0.84 -10.56 2.78
C ALA A 237 -2.20 -9.92 3.11
N ALA A 238 -3.31 -10.54 2.71
CA ALA A 238 -4.65 -10.10 3.10
C ALA A 238 -4.84 -10.08 4.62
N LEU A 239 -4.38 -11.13 5.31
CA LEU A 239 -4.45 -11.21 6.77
C LEU A 239 -3.58 -10.14 7.45
N ALA A 240 -2.36 -9.89 6.92
CA ALA A 240 -1.47 -8.86 7.43
C ALA A 240 -2.01 -7.44 7.25
N ALA A 241 -2.80 -7.18 6.20
CA ALA A 241 -3.41 -5.90 5.93
C ALA A 241 -4.38 -5.46 7.02
N ILE A 242 -5.09 -6.40 7.64
CA ILE A 242 -6.15 -6.11 8.62
C ILE A 242 -5.61 -5.33 9.83
N PRO A 243 -4.65 -5.84 10.62
CA PRO A 243 -4.13 -5.09 11.77
C PRO A 243 -3.49 -3.77 11.35
N ILE A 244 -2.80 -3.72 10.22
CA ILE A 244 -2.16 -2.50 9.73
C ILE A 244 -3.21 -1.42 9.41
N ALA A 245 -4.34 -1.79 8.81
CA ALA A 245 -5.44 -0.86 8.55
C ALA A 245 -5.92 -0.17 9.83
N PHE A 246 -6.14 -0.95 10.90
CA PHE A 246 -6.57 -0.40 12.19
C PHE A 246 -5.49 0.47 12.84
N ILE A 247 -4.21 0.04 12.81
CA ILE A 247 -3.09 0.82 13.36
C ILE A 247 -3.04 2.20 12.70
N VAL A 248 -3.05 2.26 11.37
CA VAL A 248 -2.93 3.53 10.63
C VAL A 248 -4.12 4.46 10.88
N VAL A 249 -5.33 3.92 10.90
CA VAL A 249 -6.54 4.73 11.16
C VAL A 249 -6.58 5.22 12.61
N LEU A 250 -6.17 4.39 13.58
CA LEU A 250 -6.10 4.81 14.99
C LEU A 250 -5.07 5.92 15.19
N ILE A 251 -3.94 5.91 14.48
CA ILE A 251 -2.99 7.05 14.47
C ILE A 251 -3.68 8.31 13.97
N GLY A 252 -4.45 8.23 12.87
CA GLY A 252 -5.22 9.36 12.35
C GLY A 252 -6.28 9.88 13.31
N MET A 253 -7.02 8.99 13.97
CA MET A 253 -8.00 9.36 15.00
C MET A 253 -7.33 10.02 16.22
N GLY A 254 -6.19 9.49 16.65
CA GLY A 254 -5.40 10.10 17.74
C GLY A 254 -4.88 11.48 17.36
N ALA A 255 -4.40 11.64 16.13
CA ALA A 255 -4.02 12.96 15.62
C ALA A 255 -5.20 13.95 15.63
N ARG A 256 -6.41 13.51 15.30
CA ARG A 256 -7.60 14.35 15.37
C ARG A 256 -7.92 14.81 16.80
N ALA A 257 -7.71 13.93 17.78
CA ALA A 257 -7.92 14.24 19.18
C ALA A 257 -6.90 15.26 19.70
N LEU A 258 -5.61 15.12 19.29
CA LEU A 258 -4.52 16.01 19.72
C LEU A 258 -4.51 17.35 18.95
N PHE A 259 -4.78 17.31 17.66
CA PHE A 259 -4.63 18.45 16.74
C PHE A 259 -5.88 18.64 15.88
N PRO A 260 -6.98 19.18 16.41
CA PRO A 260 -8.28 19.21 15.71
C PRO A 260 -8.31 20.14 14.48
N SER A 261 -7.28 20.96 14.22
CA SER A 261 -7.29 22.02 13.20
C SER A 261 -6.29 21.82 12.06
N ILE A 262 -5.73 20.62 11.86
CA ILE A 262 -4.80 20.37 10.75
C ILE A 262 -5.58 20.34 9.41
N SER A 263 -5.13 21.16 8.46
CA SER A 263 -5.63 21.21 7.09
C SER A 263 -4.50 21.62 6.14
N PRO A 264 -4.32 20.93 4.99
CA PRO A 264 -5.08 19.76 4.50
C PRO A 264 -4.71 18.46 5.21
N SER A 265 -5.55 17.41 5.06
CA SER A 265 -5.43 16.14 5.79
C SER A 265 -4.19 15.29 5.45
N ASP A 266 -3.52 15.55 4.34
CA ASP A 266 -2.24 14.92 3.98
C ASP A 266 -1.04 15.44 4.80
N GLN A 267 -1.19 16.56 5.48
CA GLN A 267 -0.18 17.09 6.42
C GLN A 267 -0.28 16.48 7.82
N VAL A 268 -1.32 15.71 8.12
CA VAL A 268 -1.53 15.11 9.44
C VAL A 268 -0.35 14.23 9.85
N PHE A 269 0.07 13.30 8.99
CA PHE A 269 1.16 12.38 9.30
C PHE A 269 2.53 13.09 9.42
N PRO A 270 2.92 13.99 8.51
CA PRO A 270 4.12 14.80 8.69
C PRO A 270 4.12 15.62 9.98
N THR A 271 3.00 16.19 10.39
CA THR A 271 2.88 16.97 11.63
C THR A 271 3.12 16.12 12.88
N ILE A 272 2.58 14.88 12.90
CA ILE A 272 2.80 13.96 14.03
C ILE A 272 4.29 13.60 14.18
N ILE A 273 5.00 13.42 13.07
CA ILE A 273 6.42 13.03 13.09
C ILE A 273 7.33 14.15 13.62
N GLN A 274 6.91 15.41 13.51
CA GLN A 274 7.68 16.57 13.97
C GLN A 274 7.56 16.83 15.47
N GLN A 275 6.65 16.20 16.15
CA GLN A 275 6.41 16.31 17.60
C GLN A 275 7.15 15.22 18.37
#